data_863aa025b74af3378fbd06ef46eb12d9
#
_entry.id   863aa025b74af3378fbd06ef46eb12d9
#
_cell.length_a   1.000
_cell.length_b   1.000
_cell.length_c   1.000
_cell.angle_alpha   90.00
_cell.angle_beta   90.00
_cell.angle_gamma   90.00
#
_symmetry.space_group_name_H-M   'P 1'
#
loop_
_entity.id
_entity.type
_entity.pdbx_description
1 polymer ?
#
loop_
_entity_poly.entity_id
_entity_poly.type
_entity_poly.pdbx_seq_one_letter_code
_entity_poly.pdbx_strand_id
1 'polypeptide(L)'
;MPIREKKAYGVEASGIRPNIIETEDKGILSDKNTGTSYEALSESHDVRKMKTSVQVRIRREKVFYGPGIHQLLQLTETEGSLANACQRMGISYTKGRRLISTMEEQIGKTVLATGQGGKHGGYSRLTEAARQIMDSYSAFQEEAEEAVQRLFEKHFQKISDELEEERKLS
;
A
#
# COMPACT_ATOMS: atom_id res chain seq x y z
N MET A 1 23.25 -18.68 24.30
CA MET A 1 22.47 -17.61 23.66
C MET A 1 22.02 -18.12 22.29
N PRO A 2 20.72 -18.35 22.04
CA PRO A 2 20.27 -18.89 20.77
C PRO A 2 20.16 -17.78 19.73
N ILE A 3 20.64 -18.07 18.54
CA ILE A 3 20.64 -17.27 17.33
C ILE A 3 19.17 -17.13 16.88
N ARG A 4 18.67 -15.90 16.80
CA ARG A 4 17.35 -15.62 16.23
C ARG A 4 17.38 -15.89 14.73
N GLU A 5 16.64 -16.90 14.32
CA GLU A 5 16.32 -17.15 12.91
C GLU A 5 15.67 -15.94 12.28
N LYS A 6 16.23 -15.50 11.16
CA LYS A 6 15.60 -14.51 10.29
C LYS A 6 14.40 -15.17 9.63
N LYS A 7 13.19 -14.82 10.07
CA LYS A 7 11.97 -15.11 9.31
C LYS A 7 12.05 -14.35 7.99
N ALA A 8 12.25 -15.08 6.91
CA ALA A 8 12.04 -14.57 5.57
C ALA A 8 10.54 -14.26 5.42
N TYR A 9 10.20 -13.00 5.24
CA TYR A 9 8.86 -12.60 4.84
C TYR A 9 8.68 -13.03 3.39
N GLY A 10 8.07 -14.19 3.22
CA GLY A 10 7.52 -14.59 1.94
C GLY A 10 6.39 -13.61 1.60
N VAL A 11 6.61 -12.78 0.60
CA VAL A 11 5.56 -11.98 -0.02
C VAL A 11 4.74 -12.95 -0.86
N GLU A 12 3.81 -13.65 -0.23
CA GLU A 12 2.72 -14.25 -0.98
C GLU A 12 1.80 -13.13 -1.42
N ALA A 13 1.57 -13.09 -2.72
CA ALA A 13 0.78 -12.09 -3.41
C ALA A 13 -0.70 -12.17 -2.99
N SER A 14 -1.05 -11.56 -1.88
CA SER A 14 -2.42 -11.12 -1.66
C SER A 14 -2.65 -9.92 -2.56
N GLY A 15 -3.55 -10.06 -3.56
CA GLY A 15 -3.79 -9.11 -4.64
C GLY A 15 -4.27 -7.74 -4.18
N ILE A 16 -3.38 -6.96 -3.58
CA ILE A 16 -3.60 -5.55 -3.30
C ILE A 16 -3.25 -4.79 -4.56
N ARG A 17 -4.25 -4.40 -5.32
CA ARG A 17 -4.08 -3.43 -6.40
C ARG A 17 -3.57 -2.12 -5.79
N PRO A 18 -2.58 -1.45 -6.39
CA PRO A 18 -2.18 -0.13 -5.95
C PRO A 18 -3.39 0.80 -6.02
N ASN A 19 -3.77 1.35 -4.88
CA ASN A 19 -4.87 2.29 -4.78
C ASN A 19 -4.38 3.63 -5.34
N ILE A 20 -4.69 3.87 -6.62
CA ILE A 20 -4.42 5.14 -7.29
C ILE A 20 -5.25 6.18 -6.55
N ILE A 21 -4.58 7.15 -5.93
CA ILE A 21 -5.22 8.35 -5.40
C ILE A 21 -5.74 9.10 -6.63
N GLU A 22 -7.04 9.01 -6.90
CA GLU A 22 -7.69 9.89 -7.87
C GLU A 22 -7.55 11.33 -7.35
N THR A 23 -6.60 12.04 -7.88
CA THR A 23 -6.66 13.49 -7.93
C THR A 23 -7.39 13.82 -9.22
N GLU A 24 -8.54 14.47 -9.11
CA GLU A 24 -9.21 15.10 -10.25
C GLU A 24 -8.21 16.02 -10.95
N ASP A 25 -7.56 15.52 -11.97
CA ASP A 25 -7.09 16.33 -13.10
C ASP A 25 -6.89 15.45 -14.32
N LYS A 26 -7.41 15.93 -15.44
CA LYS A 26 -7.64 15.24 -16.68
C LYS A 26 -6.34 14.74 -17.32
N GLY A 27 -6.28 13.46 -17.67
CA GLY A 27 -5.23 12.93 -18.51
C GLY A 27 -5.25 11.39 -18.56
N ILE A 28 -6.07 10.84 -19.46
CA ILE A 28 -6.05 9.42 -19.79
C ILE A 28 -4.76 9.14 -20.55
N LEU A 29 -3.79 8.49 -19.91
CA LEU A 29 -2.69 7.83 -20.60
C LEU A 29 -3.03 6.36 -20.79
N SER A 30 -3.38 6.02 -22.02
CA SER A 30 -3.52 4.64 -22.49
C SER A 30 -2.15 3.99 -22.52
N ASP A 31 -1.87 3.07 -21.61
CA ASP A 31 -0.67 2.25 -21.66
C ASP A 31 -0.91 1.07 -22.61
N LYS A 32 -0.39 1.19 -23.82
CA LYS A 32 -0.27 0.11 -24.79
C LYS A 32 1.08 -0.53 -24.60
N ASN A 33 1.23 -1.44 -23.67
CA ASN A 33 2.15 -2.59 -23.81
C ASN A 33 2.37 -3.37 -22.51
N THR A 34 1.50 -4.29 -22.20
CA THR A 34 1.89 -5.55 -21.54
C THR A 34 0.84 -6.60 -21.91
N GLY A 35 1.18 -7.42 -22.89
CA GLY A 35 0.45 -8.64 -23.20
C GLY A 35 0.59 -9.66 -22.07
N THR A 36 -0.12 -9.45 -21.00
CA THR A 36 -0.34 -10.45 -19.96
C THR A 36 -1.71 -11.05 -20.23
N SER A 37 -1.71 -12.28 -20.68
CA SER A 37 -2.90 -13.07 -20.93
C SER A 37 -3.83 -13.03 -19.74
N TYR A 38 -5.00 -12.42 -19.90
CA TYR A 38 -6.06 -12.37 -18.88
C TYR A 38 -6.72 -13.75 -18.62
N GLU A 39 -6.24 -14.78 -19.30
CA GLU A 39 -6.79 -16.15 -19.20
C GLU A 39 -6.35 -16.93 -17.95
N ALA A 40 -5.33 -16.48 -17.21
CA ALA A 40 -4.85 -17.19 -16.02
C ALA A 40 -5.54 -16.77 -14.71
N LEU A 41 -6.53 -15.85 -14.74
CA LEU A 41 -7.29 -15.41 -13.57
C LEU A 41 -8.71 -15.98 -13.52
N SER A 42 -8.98 -17.05 -14.25
CA SER A 42 -10.31 -17.70 -14.26
C SER A 42 -10.58 -18.60 -13.04
N GLU A 43 -9.67 -18.71 -12.09
CA GLU A 43 -9.96 -19.41 -10.84
C GLU A 43 -10.66 -18.49 -9.83
N SER A 44 -12.00 -18.46 -9.95
CA SER A 44 -12.98 -18.26 -8.88
C SER A 44 -12.88 -17.02 -7.96
N HIS A 45 -12.41 -15.88 -8.41
CA HIS A 45 -12.76 -14.65 -7.71
C HIS A 45 -14.10 -14.16 -8.28
N ASP A 46 -15.18 -14.49 -7.58
CA ASP A 46 -16.50 -13.97 -7.93
C ASP A 46 -16.48 -12.43 -7.76
N VAL A 47 -16.12 -11.75 -8.85
CA VAL A 47 -16.01 -10.27 -8.93
C VAL A 47 -17.35 -9.60 -8.61
N ARG A 48 -18.42 -10.37 -8.48
CA ARG A 48 -19.79 -9.91 -8.27
C ARG A 48 -20.16 -9.81 -6.80
N LYS A 49 -19.43 -10.53 -5.90
CA LYS A 49 -19.66 -10.44 -4.47
C LYS A 49 -19.30 -9.08 -3.91
N MET A 50 -20.17 -8.56 -3.04
CA MET A 50 -19.83 -7.38 -2.27
C MET A 50 -18.63 -7.66 -1.36
N LYS A 51 -17.66 -6.75 -1.35
CA LYS A 51 -16.46 -6.85 -0.51
C LYS A 51 -16.28 -5.56 0.27
N THR A 52 -15.69 -5.68 1.45
CA THR A 52 -15.29 -4.53 2.23
C THR A 52 -13.96 -3.96 1.75
N SER A 53 -13.79 -2.66 1.91
CA SER A 53 -12.52 -1.97 1.72
C SER A 53 -12.32 -1.00 2.88
N VAL A 54 -11.14 -1.05 3.48
CA VAL A 54 -10.78 -0.17 4.59
C VAL A 54 -9.42 0.47 4.30
N GLN A 55 -9.33 1.76 4.54
CA GLN A 55 -8.06 2.50 4.46
C GLN A 55 -7.78 3.16 5.79
N VAL A 56 -6.80 2.66 6.49
CA VAL A 56 -6.37 3.25 7.75
C VAL A 56 -5.41 4.40 7.50
N ARG A 57 -5.65 5.53 8.16
CA ARG A 57 -4.77 6.69 8.16
C ARG A 57 -4.47 7.13 9.57
N ILE A 58 -3.19 7.40 9.84
CA ILE A 58 -2.73 7.86 11.16
C ILE A 58 -2.51 9.37 11.11
N ARG A 59 -3.00 10.07 12.13
CA ARG A 59 -2.87 11.52 12.24
C ARG A 59 -2.46 11.95 13.65
N ARG A 60 -1.77 13.06 13.73
CA ARG A 60 -1.67 13.93 14.92
C ARG A 60 -2.35 15.26 14.59
N GLU A 61 -1.59 16.29 14.29
CA GLU A 61 -2.14 17.55 13.75
C GLU A 61 -2.59 17.36 12.30
N LYS A 62 -1.80 16.64 11.51
CA LYS A 62 -2.05 16.30 10.11
C LYS A 62 -2.07 14.79 9.92
N VAL A 63 -2.68 14.31 8.87
CA VAL A 63 -2.48 12.92 8.42
C VAL A 63 -1.03 12.79 7.95
N PHE A 64 -0.29 11.89 8.57
CA PHE A 64 1.12 11.70 8.27
C PHE A 64 1.48 10.28 7.85
N TYR A 65 0.58 9.32 8.02
CA TYR A 65 0.79 7.95 7.60
C TYR A 65 -0.49 7.34 7.03
N GLY A 66 -0.35 6.43 6.09
CA GLY A 66 -1.43 5.73 5.42
C GLY A 66 -0.90 4.94 4.22
N PRO A 67 -1.78 4.33 3.39
CA PRO A 67 -1.37 3.42 2.31
C PRO A 67 -0.32 4.01 1.38
N GLY A 68 -0.48 5.28 0.96
CA GLY A 68 0.43 5.91 0.01
C GLY A 68 1.85 6.13 0.55
N ILE A 69 2.01 6.54 1.81
CA ILE A 69 3.34 6.68 2.39
C ILE A 69 3.93 5.32 2.76
N HIS A 70 3.10 4.37 3.17
CA HIS A 70 3.52 3.00 3.42
C HIS A 70 4.14 2.38 2.16
N GLN A 71 3.46 2.45 1.03
CA GLN A 71 3.95 2.00 -0.27
C GLN A 71 5.24 2.72 -0.69
N LEU A 72 5.32 4.04 -0.46
CA LEU A 72 6.53 4.81 -0.77
C LEU A 72 7.74 4.31 0.02
N LEU A 73 7.57 4.00 1.30
CA LEU A 73 8.65 3.45 2.13
C LEU A 73 9.06 2.05 1.70
N GLN A 74 8.11 1.17 1.42
CA GLN A 74 8.38 -0.18 0.89
C GLN A 74 9.19 -0.12 -0.40
N LEU A 75 8.76 0.71 -1.34
CA LEU A 75 9.48 0.89 -2.60
C LEU A 75 10.85 1.54 -2.38
N THR A 76 10.98 2.49 -1.44
CA THR A 76 12.29 3.08 -1.13
C THR A 76 13.26 2.05 -0.56
N GLU A 77 12.79 1.11 0.26
CA GLU A 77 13.61 0.02 0.79
C GLU A 77 14.06 -0.94 -0.31
N THR A 78 13.15 -1.32 -1.19
CA THR A 78 13.42 -2.23 -2.32
C THR A 78 14.36 -1.61 -3.35
N GLU A 79 14.13 -0.36 -3.73
CA GLU A 79 14.89 0.35 -4.77
C GLU A 79 16.20 0.97 -4.23
N GLY A 80 16.36 1.08 -2.92
CA GLY A 80 17.48 1.80 -2.30
C GLY A 80 17.52 3.30 -2.62
N SER A 81 16.46 3.85 -3.22
CA SER A 81 16.37 5.24 -3.69
C SER A 81 14.95 5.76 -3.63
N LEU A 82 14.77 6.90 -2.92
CA LEU A 82 13.48 7.59 -2.91
C LEU A 82 13.08 8.10 -4.31
N ALA A 83 14.04 8.48 -5.14
CA ALA A 83 13.76 8.95 -6.50
C ALA A 83 13.15 7.83 -7.35
N ASN A 84 13.75 6.63 -7.31
CA ASN A 84 13.23 5.46 -8.03
C ASN A 84 11.86 5.04 -7.49
N ALA A 85 11.67 5.04 -6.17
CA ALA A 85 10.39 4.74 -5.53
C ALA A 85 9.28 5.72 -6.00
N CYS A 86 9.57 7.01 -6.04
CA CYS A 86 8.65 8.02 -6.56
C CYS A 86 8.30 7.77 -8.04
N GLN A 87 9.29 7.44 -8.85
CA GLN A 87 9.08 7.12 -10.26
C GLN A 87 8.16 5.91 -10.43
N ARG A 88 8.38 4.84 -9.67
CA ARG A 88 7.51 3.64 -9.69
C ARG A 88 6.08 3.92 -9.24
N MET A 89 5.89 4.87 -8.33
CA MET A 89 4.57 5.32 -7.88
C MET A 89 3.91 6.33 -8.82
N GLY A 90 4.57 6.79 -9.86
CA GLY A 90 4.06 7.83 -10.73
C GLY A 90 3.89 9.19 -10.05
N ILE A 91 4.68 9.47 -8.98
CA ILE A 91 4.65 10.76 -8.28
C ILE A 91 5.97 11.52 -8.46
N SER A 92 5.90 12.86 -8.38
CA SER A 92 7.12 13.67 -8.43
C SER A 92 7.99 13.45 -7.19
N TYR A 93 9.32 13.57 -7.34
CA TYR A 93 10.26 13.51 -6.22
C TYR A 93 9.93 14.55 -5.13
N THR A 94 9.53 15.76 -5.53
CA THR A 94 9.12 16.82 -4.60
C THR A 94 7.92 16.38 -3.75
N LYS A 95 6.92 15.70 -4.35
CA LYS A 95 5.78 15.14 -3.62
C LYS A 95 6.23 14.06 -2.64
N GLY A 96 7.08 13.12 -3.07
CA GLY A 96 7.63 12.08 -2.20
C GLY A 96 8.41 12.66 -1.03
N ARG A 97 9.31 13.62 -1.28
CA ARG A 97 10.07 14.32 -0.23
C ARG A 97 9.15 15.01 0.78
N ARG A 98 8.08 15.66 0.31
CA ARG A 98 7.11 16.31 1.20
C ARG A 98 6.37 15.30 2.08
N LEU A 99 5.99 14.13 1.55
CA LEU A 99 5.37 13.07 2.33
C LEU A 99 6.30 12.59 3.46
N ILE A 100 7.55 12.31 3.13
CA ILE A 100 8.58 11.91 4.11
C ILE A 100 8.78 13.01 5.16
N SER A 101 8.98 14.28 4.74
CA SER A 101 9.18 15.40 5.65
C SER A 101 7.99 15.59 6.61
N THR A 102 6.75 15.47 6.09
CA THR A 102 5.55 15.55 6.93
C THR A 102 5.53 14.42 7.97
N MET A 103 5.89 13.20 7.59
CA MET A 103 5.98 12.09 8.52
C MET A 103 7.04 12.36 9.60
N GLU A 104 8.26 12.74 9.20
CA GLU A 104 9.36 13.06 10.12
C GLU A 104 8.99 14.17 11.11
N GLU A 105 8.33 15.23 10.62
CA GLU A 105 7.81 16.33 11.44
C GLU A 105 6.82 15.83 12.51
N GLN A 106 5.87 14.97 12.12
CA GLN A 106 4.81 14.50 13.02
C GLN A 106 5.31 13.47 14.05
N ILE A 107 6.31 12.67 13.71
CA ILE A 107 6.87 11.65 14.63
C ILE A 107 8.08 12.15 15.42
N GLY A 108 8.72 13.25 14.98
CA GLY A 108 9.92 13.81 15.59
C GLY A 108 11.17 12.94 15.42
N LYS A 109 11.20 12.09 14.37
CA LYS A 109 12.34 11.20 14.07
C LYS A 109 12.61 11.17 12.58
N THR A 110 13.88 11.03 12.20
CA THR A 110 14.29 10.80 10.81
C THR A 110 13.81 9.43 10.34
N VAL A 111 13.23 9.41 9.16
CA VAL A 111 12.68 8.21 8.50
C VAL A 111 13.64 7.67 7.45
N LEU A 112 14.34 8.56 6.73
CA LEU A 112 15.29 8.20 5.69
C LEU A 112 16.70 8.71 6.03
N ALA A 113 17.64 7.79 6.07
CA ALA A 113 19.07 8.11 5.98
C ALA A 113 19.42 8.23 4.49
N THR A 114 19.87 9.43 4.08
CA THR A 114 20.28 9.69 2.71
C THR A 114 21.78 9.94 2.64
N GLY A 115 22.44 9.45 1.59
CA GLY A 115 23.84 9.71 1.34
C GLY A 115 24.05 10.21 -0.09
N GLN A 116 25.10 11.03 -0.27
CA GLN A 116 25.54 11.41 -1.59
C GLN A 116 26.20 10.19 -2.25
N GLY A 117 25.62 9.72 -3.35
CA GLY A 117 26.25 8.74 -4.22
C GLY A 117 27.12 9.46 -5.26
N GLY A 118 28.22 8.82 -5.64
CA GLY A 118 29.03 9.29 -6.76
C GLY A 118 28.28 9.20 -8.10
N LYS A 119 28.96 8.70 -9.14
CA LYS A 119 28.50 8.57 -10.54
C LYS A 119 27.10 7.92 -10.74
N HIS A 120 26.53 7.24 -9.71
CA HIS A 120 25.27 6.47 -9.79
C HIS A 120 24.12 7.06 -8.95
N GLY A 121 24.20 8.31 -8.50
CA GLY A 121 23.16 8.97 -7.72
C GLY A 121 23.21 8.67 -6.21
N GLY A 122 22.43 9.42 -5.40
CA GLY A 122 22.35 9.23 -3.97
C GLY A 122 21.53 8.01 -3.58
N TYR A 123 21.82 7.44 -2.41
CA TYR A 123 21.03 6.36 -1.85
C TYR A 123 20.07 6.87 -0.76
N SER A 124 18.97 6.13 -0.56
CA SER A 124 18.05 6.35 0.54
C SER A 124 17.80 5.00 1.24
N ARG A 125 18.01 4.97 2.55
CA ARG A 125 17.76 3.79 3.38
C ARG A 125 16.78 4.14 4.48
N LEU A 126 15.88 3.22 4.80
CA LEU A 126 14.99 3.39 5.93
C LEU A 126 15.76 3.31 7.24
N THR A 127 15.38 4.18 8.18
CA THR A 127 15.84 4.07 9.57
C THR A 127 15.10 2.94 10.28
N GLU A 128 15.62 2.51 11.43
CA GLU A 128 14.94 1.53 12.26
C GLU A 128 13.56 2.03 12.74
N ALA A 129 13.44 3.32 13.04
CA ALA A 129 12.17 3.93 13.40
C ALA A 129 11.13 3.83 12.24
N ALA A 130 11.58 3.98 11.01
CA ALA A 130 10.71 3.82 9.84
C ALA A 130 10.21 2.38 9.71
N ARG A 131 11.09 1.38 9.87
CA ARG A 131 10.71 -0.04 9.79
C ARG A 131 9.72 -0.42 10.88
N GLN A 132 9.96 -0.01 12.13
CA GLN A 132 9.04 -0.26 13.24
C GLN A 132 7.64 0.30 12.97
N ILE A 133 7.54 1.51 12.39
CA ILE A 133 6.26 2.09 12.03
C ILE A 133 5.60 1.33 10.87
N MET A 134 6.37 0.90 9.88
CA MET A 134 5.87 0.10 8.75
C MET A 134 5.28 -1.22 9.24
N ASP A 135 6.01 -1.94 10.08
CA ASP A 135 5.57 -3.24 10.62
C ASP A 135 4.31 -3.08 11.47
N SER A 136 4.30 -2.07 12.35
CA SER A 136 3.13 -1.77 13.18
C SER A 136 1.90 -1.37 12.35
N TYR A 137 2.11 -0.63 11.27
CA TYR A 137 1.02 -0.24 10.38
C TYR A 137 0.48 -1.43 9.60
N SER A 138 1.33 -2.32 9.12
CA SER A 138 0.90 -3.54 8.41
C SER A 138 0.02 -4.41 9.30
N ALA A 139 0.45 -4.69 10.52
CA ALA A 139 -0.34 -5.46 11.48
C ALA A 139 -1.67 -4.76 11.82
N PHE A 140 -1.65 -3.45 12.03
CA PHE A 140 -2.86 -2.68 12.32
C PHE A 140 -3.84 -2.66 11.14
N GLN A 141 -3.35 -2.54 9.90
CA GLN A 141 -4.18 -2.57 8.70
C GLN A 141 -4.86 -3.94 8.55
N GLU A 142 -4.12 -5.02 8.75
CA GLU A 142 -4.63 -6.39 8.69
C GLU A 142 -5.74 -6.64 9.74
N GLU A 143 -5.50 -6.29 10.99
CA GLU A 143 -6.50 -6.41 12.06
C GLU A 143 -7.75 -5.55 11.79
N ALA A 144 -7.57 -4.36 11.22
CA ALA A 144 -8.67 -3.47 10.85
C ALA A 144 -9.51 -4.07 9.71
N GLU A 145 -8.87 -4.66 8.70
CA GLU A 145 -9.55 -5.34 7.59
C GLU A 145 -10.38 -6.53 8.09
N GLU A 146 -9.81 -7.38 8.96
CA GLU A 146 -10.54 -8.47 9.58
C GLU A 146 -11.73 -7.99 10.43
N ALA A 147 -11.54 -6.94 11.22
CA ALA A 147 -12.62 -6.38 12.04
C ALA A 147 -13.77 -5.85 11.17
N VAL A 148 -13.45 -5.15 10.07
CA VAL A 148 -14.46 -4.64 9.14
C VAL A 148 -15.14 -5.79 8.39
N GLN A 149 -14.41 -6.85 8.03
CA GLN A 149 -15.00 -8.02 7.40
C GLN A 149 -16.02 -8.71 8.32
N ARG A 150 -15.70 -8.89 9.60
CA ARG A 150 -16.65 -9.44 10.60
C ARG A 150 -17.90 -8.56 10.75
N LEU A 151 -17.74 -7.23 10.72
CA LEU A 151 -18.87 -6.30 10.78
C LEU A 151 -19.72 -6.37 9.50
N PHE A 152 -19.10 -6.50 8.36
CA PHE A 152 -19.80 -6.68 7.09
C PHE A 152 -20.65 -7.94 7.09
N GLU A 153 -20.10 -9.09 7.46
CA GLU A 153 -20.83 -10.35 7.57
C GLU A 153 -22.03 -10.22 8.50
N LYS A 154 -21.85 -9.59 9.67
CA LYS A 154 -22.92 -9.38 10.64
C LYS A 154 -24.07 -8.54 10.10
N HIS A 155 -23.79 -7.51 9.28
CA HIS A 155 -24.79 -6.51 8.93
C HIS A 155 -25.26 -6.55 7.47
N PHE A 156 -24.47 -7.11 6.58
CA PHE A 156 -24.68 -7.04 5.14
C PHE A 156 -24.78 -8.40 4.45
N GLN A 157 -24.38 -9.51 5.09
CA GLN A 157 -24.36 -10.83 4.43
C GLN A 157 -25.71 -11.16 3.80
N LYS A 158 -26.80 -11.03 4.55
CA LYS A 158 -28.13 -11.35 4.06
C LYS A 158 -28.53 -10.52 2.83
N ILE A 159 -28.27 -9.22 2.86
CA ILE A 159 -28.55 -8.31 1.73
C ILE A 159 -27.69 -8.69 0.53
N SER A 160 -26.42 -9.04 0.74
CA SER A 160 -25.52 -9.47 -0.31
C SER A 160 -26.04 -10.73 -1.01
N ASP A 161 -26.48 -11.70 -0.24
CA ASP A 161 -27.00 -12.97 -0.75
C ASP A 161 -28.30 -12.76 -1.56
N GLU A 162 -29.24 -11.96 -1.06
CA GLU A 162 -30.49 -11.61 -1.75
C GLU A 162 -30.20 -10.93 -3.11
N LEU A 163 -29.30 -9.97 -3.15
CA LEU A 163 -28.92 -9.27 -4.39
C LEU A 163 -28.20 -10.18 -5.39
N GLU A 164 -27.46 -11.15 -4.93
CA GLU A 164 -26.82 -12.16 -5.80
C GLU A 164 -27.83 -13.12 -6.41
N GLU A 165 -28.85 -13.52 -5.65
CA GLU A 165 -29.92 -14.38 -6.14
C GLU A 165 -30.77 -13.68 -7.21
N GLU A 166 -31.17 -12.44 -6.99
CA GLU A 166 -31.92 -11.63 -7.98
C GLU A 166 -31.15 -11.49 -9.30
N ARG A 167 -29.83 -11.32 -9.24
CA ARG A 167 -28.99 -11.22 -10.43
C ARG A 167 -28.86 -12.52 -11.22
N LYS A 168 -29.01 -13.66 -10.59
CA LYS A 168 -28.97 -14.97 -11.26
C LYS A 168 -30.26 -15.28 -12.01
N LEU A 169 -31.35 -14.59 -11.67
CA LEU A 169 -32.68 -14.76 -12.25
C LEU A 169 -32.96 -13.78 -13.39
N SER A 170 -32.10 -12.80 -13.61
CA SER A 170 -32.18 -11.79 -14.69
C SER A 170 -31.27 -12.12 -15.86
#